data_17e183c621ebaa57b300b57be24be224
#
_entry.id   17e183c621ebaa57b300b57be24be224
#
_cell.length_a   1.000
_cell.length_b   1.000
_cell.length_c   1.000
_cell.angle_alpha   90.00
_cell.angle_beta   90.00
_cell.angle_gamma   90.00
#
_symmetry.space_group_name_H-M   'P 1'
#
loop_
_entity.id
_entity.type
_entity.pdbx_description
1 polymer ?
#
loop_
_entity_poly.entity_id
_entity_poly.type
_entity_poly.pdbx_seq_one_letter_code
_entity_poly.pdbx_strand_id
1 'polypeptide(L)' 'MKATVTVRPKEGILDPQGEAVRTALDHLGFPVEEARVGRVIDLTFEMREDARGELERMCEQLLANPLIESYEITLDGS' A
#
# COMPACT_ATOMS: atom_id res chain seq x y z
N MET A 1 3.53 6.72 -19.23
CA MET A 1 2.39 6.29 -18.42
C MET A 1 2.81 6.17 -16.98
N LYS A 2 1.94 6.59 -16.08
CA LYS A 2 2.24 6.56 -14.64
C LYS A 2 1.17 5.82 -13.89
N ALA A 3 1.56 5.11 -12.85
CA ALA A 3 0.64 4.42 -11.97
C ALA A 3 1.07 4.60 -10.53
N THR A 4 0.09 4.66 -9.65
CA THR A 4 0.32 4.70 -8.21
C THR A 4 -0.33 3.47 -7.61
N VAL A 5 0.48 2.69 -6.90
CA VAL A 5 -0.02 1.51 -6.18
C VAL A 5 0.03 1.83 -4.69
N THR A 6 -1.13 1.78 -4.06
CA THR A 6 -1.24 1.99 -2.62
C THR A 6 -1.46 0.65 -1.94
N VAL A 7 -0.58 0.28 -1.04
CA VAL A 7 -0.61 -1.01 -0.36
C VAL A 7 -0.86 -0.78 1.13
N ARG A 8 -1.83 -1.49 1.68
CA ARG A 8 -2.21 -1.36 3.10
C ARG A 8 -2.40 -2.73 3.73
N PRO A 9 -2.15 -2.86 5.04
CA PRO A 9 -2.48 -4.10 5.74
C PRO A 9 -3.99 -4.35 5.68
N LYS A 10 -4.39 -5.60 5.53
CA LYS A 10 -5.80 -5.97 5.62
C LYS A 10 -6.30 -5.76 7.04
N GLU A 11 -7.60 -5.50 7.19
CA GLU A 11 -8.20 -5.39 8.49
C GLU A 11 -8.06 -6.70 9.26
N GLY A 12 -7.86 -6.60 10.57
CA GLY A 12 -7.69 -7.76 11.42
C GLY A 12 -6.29 -8.36 11.40
N ILE A 13 -5.40 -7.86 10.54
CA ILE A 13 -4.02 -8.30 10.50
C ILE A 13 -3.20 -7.46 11.48
N LEU A 14 -2.34 -8.13 12.25
CA LEU A 14 -1.42 -7.44 13.13
C LEU A 14 -0.42 -6.63 12.31
N ASP A 15 -0.32 -5.34 12.60
CA ASP A 15 0.59 -4.42 11.94
C ASP A 15 1.64 -3.94 12.95
N PRO A 16 2.82 -4.60 13.03
CA PRO A 16 3.84 -4.19 13.98
C PRO A 16 4.32 -2.76 13.80
N GLN A 17 4.40 -2.29 12.55
CA GLN A 17 4.81 -0.92 12.28
C GLN A 17 3.76 0.09 12.75
N GLY A 18 2.49 -0.20 12.48
CA GLY A 18 1.39 0.63 12.95
C GLY A 18 1.32 0.69 14.46
N GLU A 19 1.52 -0.46 15.11
CA GLU A 19 1.52 -0.52 16.58
C GLU A 19 2.68 0.28 17.17
N ALA A 20 3.86 0.24 16.54
CA ALA A 20 4.99 1.04 16.97
C ALA A 20 4.71 2.54 16.83
N VAL A 21 4.08 2.95 15.74
CA VAL A 21 3.69 4.35 15.53
C VAL A 21 2.68 4.77 16.59
N ARG A 22 1.67 3.96 16.84
CA ARG A 22 0.66 4.25 17.85
C ARG A 22 1.28 4.46 19.22
N THR A 23 2.16 3.56 19.63
CA THR A 23 2.84 3.64 20.91
C THR A 23 3.70 4.89 21.01
N ALA A 24 4.45 5.21 19.96
CA ALA A 24 5.29 6.40 19.95
C ALA A 24 4.46 7.68 20.05
N LEU A 25 3.33 7.73 19.35
CA LEU A 25 2.43 8.89 19.42
C LEU A 25 1.83 9.05 20.81
N ASP A 26 1.47 7.94 21.44
CA ASP A 26 0.94 7.97 22.80
C ASP A 26 1.97 8.54 23.76
N HIS A 27 3.23 8.14 23.65
CA HIS A 27 4.30 8.67 24.49
C HIS A 27 4.55 10.16 24.27
N LEU A 28 4.24 10.67 23.08
CA LEU A 28 4.37 12.09 22.77
C LEU A 28 3.16 12.92 23.19
N GLY A 29 2.14 12.29 23.73
CA GLY A 29 0.93 12.98 24.16
C GLY A 29 -0.16 13.06 23.09
N PHE A 30 -0.06 12.26 22.03
CA PHE A 30 -1.04 12.21 20.96
C PHE A 30 -1.72 10.84 20.93
N PRO A 31 -2.68 10.57 21.83
CA PRO A 31 -3.32 9.26 21.86
C PRO A 31 -4.16 9.03 20.61
N VAL A 32 -3.92 7.92 19.94
CA VAL A 32 -4.73 7.48 18.82
C VAL A 32 -5.18 6.06 19.10
N GLU A 33 -6.36 5.71 18.59
CA GLU A 33 -6.91 4.37 18.83
C GLU A 33 -6.22 3.33 17.98
N GLU A 34 -5.86 3.69 16.75
CA GLU A 34 -5.26 2.77 15.82
C GLU A 34 -4.33 3.51 14.87
N ALA A 35 -3.24 2.88 14.50
CA ALA A 35 -2.38 3.37 13.45
C ALA A 35 -2.04 2.21 12.52
N ARG A 36 -2.12 2.44 11.22
CA ARG A 36 -1.84 1.44 10.21
C ARG A 36 -0.84 2.02 9.24
N VAL A 37 0.23 1.28 8.98
CA VAL A 37 1.30 1.73 8.09
C VAL A 37 1.22 0.95 6.78
N GLY A 38 1.13 1.66 5.70
CA GLY A 38 1.17 1.09 4.37
C GLY A 38 2.28 1.73 3.56
N ARG A 39 2.23 1.53 2.26
CA ARG A 39 3.22 2.14 1.37
C ARG A 39 2.58 2.56 0.06
N VAL A 40 3.22 3.51 -0.59
CA VAL A 40 2.81 3.99 -1.90
C VAL A 40 3.97 3.75 -2.86
N ILE A 41 3.67 3.17 -4.00
CA ILE A 41 4.67 2.87 -5.02
C ILE A 41 4.26 3.60 -6.29
N ASP A 42 5.13 4.51 -6.74
CA ASP A 42 4.90 5.24 -7.99
C ASP A 42 5.71 4.60 -9.10
N LEU A 43 5.04 4.23 -10.17
CA LEU A 43 5.66 3.56 -11.30
C LEU A 43 5.52 4.41 -12.55
N THR A 44 6.60 4.51 -13.31
CA THR A 44 6.60 5.16 -14.63
C THR A 44 7.05 4.12 -15.64
N PHE A 45 6.29 3.95 -16.69
CA PHE A 45 6.57 2.92 -17.69
C PHE A 45 6.02 3.32 -19.05
N GLU A 46 6.44 2.62 -20.09
CA GLU A 46 5.94 2.86 -21.44
C GLU A 46 4.50 2.39 -21.55
N MET A 47 3.71 3.13 -22.35
CA MET A 47 2.31 2.81 -22.55
C MET A 47 2.14 1.39 -23.11
N ARG A 48 1.19 0.65 -22.57
CA ARG A 48 0.88 -0.73 -22.97
C ARG A 48 -0.61 -0.94 -23.01
N GLU A 49 -1.03 -1.89 -23.85
CA GLU A 49 -2.46 -2.17 -24.01
C GLU A 49 -3.09 -2.71 -22.74
N ASP A 50 -2.41 -3.61 -22.05
CA ASP A 50 -2.95 -4.23 -20.84
C ASP A 50 -2.18 -3.76 -19.60
N ALA A 51 -2.03 -2.44 -19.47
CA ALA A 51 -1.28 -1.88 -18.35
C ALA A 51 -1.88 -2.27 -16.99
N ARG A 52 -3.21 -2.19 -16.85
CA ARG A 52 -3.86 -2.55 -15.59
C ARG A 52 -3.64 -4.02 -15.23
N GLY A 53 -3.80 -4.92 -16.19
CA GLY A 53 -3.57 -6.34 -15.95
C GLY A 53 -2.14 -6.64 -15.56
N GLU A 54 -1.16 -5.98 -16.21
CA GLU A 54 0.24 -6.12 -15.83
C GLU A 54 0.50 -5.60 -14.43
N LEU A 55 -0.11 -4.45 -14.08
CA LEU A 55 0.04 -3.88 -12.74
C LEU A 55 -0.54 -4.81 -11.66
N GLU A 56 -1.66 -5.43 -11.94
CA GLU A 56 -2.23 -6.40 -11.01
C GLU A 56 -1.28 -7.58 -10.81
N ARG A 57 -0.66 -8.07 -11.87
CA ARG A 57 0.32 -9.14 -11.76
C ARG A 57 1.56 -8.71 -10.98
N MET A 58 2.02 -7.46 -11.18
CA MET A 58 3.13 -6.91 -10.41
C MET A 58 2.80 -6.89 -8.92
N CYS A 59 1.59 -6.46 -8.57
CA CYS A 59 1.16 -6.41 -7.19
C CYS A 59 1.13 -7.80 -6.58
N GLU A 60 0.56 -8.76 -7.29
CA GLU A 60 0.44 -10.13 -6.78
C GLU A 60 1.78 -10.84 -6.65
N GLN A 61 2.73 -10.53 -7.52
CA GLN A 61 4.02 -11.21 -7.54
C GLN A 61 5.09 -10.55 -6.70
N LEU A 62 5.00 -9.22 -6.49
CA LEU A 62 6.09 -8.49 -5.85
C LEU A 62 5.64 -7.35 -4.94
N LEU A 63 4.73 -6.49 -5.41
CA LEU A 63 4.50 -5.21 -4.76
C LEU A 63 3.69 -5.32 -3.47
N ALA A 64 2.86 -6.32 -3.36
CA ALA A 64 2.03 -6.55 -2.18
C ALA A 64 2.07 -8.02 -1.80
N ASN A 65 1.82 -8.30 -0.52
CA ASN A 65 1.62 -9.67 -0.08
C ASN A 65 0.10 -9.91 0.01
N PRO A 66 -0.50 -10.59 -0.98
CA PRO A 66 -1.96 -10.67 -1.06
C PRO A 66 -2.61 -11.44 0.09
N LEU A 67 -1.83 -12.18 0.87
CA LEU A 67 -2.36 -12.87 2.04
C LEU A 67 -2.68 -11.92 3.18
N ILE A 68 -1.89 -10.86 3.33
CA ILE A 68 -1.99 -9.95 4.48
C ILE A 68 -2.18 -8.49 4.09
N GLU A 69 -2.10 -8.17 2.80
CA GLU A 69 -2.20 -6.79 2.31
C GLU A 69 -3.25 -6.67 1.23
N SER A 70 -3.87 -5.50 1.17
CA SER A 70 -4.71 -5.10 0.06
C SER A 70 -4.00 -4.01 -0.72
N TYR A 71 -4.39 -3.81 -1.97
CA TYR A 71 -3.78 -2.78 -2.79
C TYR A 71 -4.81 -2.10 -3.69
N GLU A 72 -4.51 -0.87 -4.05
CA GLU A 72 -5.27 -0.10 -5.02
C GLU A 72 -4.33 0.38 -6.11
N ILE A 73 -4.79 0.35 -7.34
CA ILE A 73 -4.05 0.82 -8.50
C ILE A 73 -4.76 2.05 -9.06
N THR A 74 -4.04 3.16 -9.16
CA THR A 74 -4.52 4.36 -9.83
C THR A 74 -3.65 4.54 -11.07
N LEU A 75 -4.28 4.55 -12.23
CA LEU A 75 -3.59 4.65 -13.50
C LEU A 75 -3.82 6.01 -14.10
N ASP A 76 -2.72 6.72 -14.37
CA ASP A 76 -2.76 7.99 -15.06
C ASP A 76 -2.43 7.72 -16.52
N GLY A 77 -3.43 7.81 -17.38
CA GLY A 77 -3.32 7.46 -18.78
C GLY A 77 -2.74 8.53 -19.69
N SER A 78 -2.37 9.65 -19.14
CA SER A 78 -1.84 10.74 -19.96
C SER A 78 -0.35 10.67 -20.16
#